data_5bd4032b20d75fa13bae2cc851acbd4b
#
_entry.id   5bd4032b20d75fa13bae2cc851acbd4b
#
_cell.length_a   1.000
_cell.length_b   1.000
_cell.length_c   1.000
_cell.angle_alpha   90.00
_cell.angle_beta   90.00
_cell.angle_gamma   90.00
#
_symmetry.space_group_name_H-M   'P 1'
#
loop_
_entity.id
_entity.type
_entity.pdbx_description
1 polymer ?
#
loop_
_entity_poly.entity_id
_entity_poly.type
_entity_poly.pdbx_seq_one_letter_code
_entity_poly.pdbx_strand_id
1 'polypeptide(L)'
;MSAALLNSAIDMNFHTVLFDLDRTLTDPGLGITNSVMHALRHFGIPVPDRKALYPFIGPPLDESFMKYFRMSHEQALEAIEIYREYFSVKGLLENSVYDGVEELLQTLKASGKRLFVATSKPEVFSVRILEHFGLAKYFDVISGAMLHPPKGYGKADVIREALSRANITDLSEIVMVGDRKHDVEGAHKIGIPAIGVLYGYGNREEHRRCNADYIVETVEELKKLLS
;
A
#
# COMPACT_ATOMS: atom_id res chain seq x y z
N MET A 1 14.57 28.39 -21.16
CA MET A 1 15.47 28.26 -19.98
C MET A 1 15.32 26.85 -19.45
N SER A 2 16.17 26.23 -19.63
CA SER A 2 17.14 25.17 -19.51
C SER A 2 16.71 24.00 -18.62
N ALA A 3 16.69 22.80 -19.21
CA ALA A 3 16.52 21.48 -18.62
C ALA A 3 17.79 21.02 -17.85
N ALA A 4 18.31 21.84 -16.94
CA ALA A 4 19.63 21.67 -16.33
C ALA A 4 19.60 21.65 -14.78
N LEU A 5 18.54 21.09 -14.17
CA LEU A 5 18.47 20.94 -12.70
C LEU A 5 18.11 19.53 -12.25
N LEU A 6 18.53 18.50 -13.00
CA LEU A 6 18.25 17.09 -12.68
C LEU A 6 19.53 16.24 -12.57
N ASN A 7 20.65 16.80 -12.14
CA ASN A 7 21.87 16.02 -11.89
C ASN A 7 22.68 16.58 -10.73
N SER A 8 22.08 16.73 -9.54
CA SER A 8 22.81 16.47 -8.32
C SER A 8 22.40 15.04 -7.90
N ALA A 9 23.30 14.09 -8.00
CA ALA A 9 23.23 12.85 -7.24
C ALA A 9 23.23 13.29 -5.76
N ILE A 10 22.05 13.54 -5.21
CA ILE A 10 21.87 13.60 -3.76
C ILE A 10 22.15 12.15 -3.34
N ASP A 11 23.22 11.97 -2.61
CA ASP A 11 23.56 10.71 -1.93
C ASP A 11 22.38 10.42 -0.97
N MET A 12 21.38 9.69 -1.49
CA MET A 12 20.14 9.41 -0.77
C MET A 12 20.39 8.22 0.14
N ASN A 13 20.96 8.50 1.29
CA ASN A 13 21.25 7.46 2.27
C ASN A 13 20.02 7.20 3.16
N PHE A 14 18.95 6.66 2.58
CA PHE A 14 17.82 6.18 3.37
C PHE A 14 18.22 4.91 4.10
N HIS A 15 18.31 4.99 5.42
CA HIS A 15 18.60 3.83 6.28
C HIS A 15 17.33 3.03 6.60
N THR A 16 16.19 3.69 6.67
CA THR A 16 14.89 3.05 6.94
C THR A 16 13.94 3.27 5.78
N VAL A 17 13.39 2.18 5.25
CA VAL A 17 12.42 2.20 4.14
C VAL A 17 11.10 1.61 4.61
N LEU A 18 10.03 2.41 4.53
CA LEU A 18 8.66 1.95 4.76
C LEU A 18 8.01 1.63 3.41
N PHE A 19 7.37 0.50 3.31
CA PHE A 19 6.63 0.07 2.12
C PHE A 19 5.12 0.01 2.42
N ASP A 20 4.31 0.50 1.50
CA ASP A 20 2.94 0.01 1.42
C ASP A 20 2.93 -1.45 0.95
N LEU A 21 1.82 -2.17 1.17
CA LEU A 21 1.69 -3.58 0.80
C LEU A 21 0.99 -3.74 -0.54
N ASP A 22 -0.30 -3.36 -0.57
CA ASP A 22 -1.15 -3.58 -1.74
C ASP A 22 -0.68 -2.70 -2.92
N ARG A 23 -0.32 -3.34 -4.03
CA ARG A 23 0.14 -2.69 -5.28
C ARG A 23 1.52 -2.02 -5.20
N THR A 24 2.21 -2.25 -4.10
CA THR A 24 3.61 -1.85 -3.92
C THR A 24 4.51 -3.08 -3.78
N LEU A 25 4.15 -4.03 -2.93
CA LEU A 25 4.83 -5.32 -2.77
C LEU A 25 4.05 -6.45 -3.45
N THR A 26 2.72 -6.41 -3.38
CA THR A 26 1.84 -7.45 -3.92
C THR A 26 0.68 -6.88 -4.74
N ASP A 27 0.13 -7.65 -5.69
CA ASP A 27 -1.08 -7.33 -6.44
C ASP A 27 -2.28 -8.13 -5.91
N PRO A 28 -3.13 -7.53 -5.06
CA PRO A 28 -4.31 -8.16 -4.48
C PRO A 28 -5.54 -8.12 -5.40
N GLY A 29 -5.40 -7.67 -6.64
CA GLY A 29 -6.52 -7.35 -7.53
C GLY A 29 -7.53 -8.48 -7.69
N LEU A 30 -7.06 -9.73 -7.82
CA LEU A 30 -7.92 -10.90 -7.93
C LEU A 30 -8.75 -11.12 -6.66
N GLY A 31 -8.11 -11.15 -5.51
CA GLY A 31 -8.76 -11.45 -4.24
C GLY A 31 -9.74 -10.37 -3.80
N ILE A 32 -9.39 -9.09 -3.97
CA ILE A 32 -10.28 -7.98 -3.66
C ILE A 32 -11.52 -8.04 -4.56
N THR A 33 -11.33 -8.18 -5.88
CA THR A 33 -12.47 -8.19 -6.80
C THR A 33 -13.36 -9.42 -6.61
N ASN A 34 -12.82 -10.61 -6.31
CA ASN A 34 -13.61 -11.79 -5.97
C ASN A 34 -14.42 -11.58 -4.68
N SER A 35 -13.84 -10.93 -3.68
CA SER A 35 -14.52 -10.62 -2.42
C SER A 35 -15.65 -9.61 -2.61
N VAL A 36 -15.45 -8.59 -3.46
CA VAL A 36 -16.52 -7.66 -3.86
C VAL A 36 -17.63 -8.41 -4.59
N MET A 37 -17.28 -9.27 -5.54
CA MET A 37 -18.26 -10.10 -6.24
C MET A 37 -19.05 -10.99 -5.28
N HIS A 38 -18.42 -11.52 -4.25
CA HIS A 38 -19.08 -12.30 -3.22
C HIS A 38 -20.13 -11.47 -2.48
N ALA A 39 -19.76 -10.27 -2.03
CA ALA A 39 -20.68 -9.35 -1.38
C ALA A 39 -21.84 -8.93 -2.30
N LEU A 40 -21.58 -8.56 -3.55
CA LEU A 40 -22.61 -8.16 -4.51
C LEU A 40 -23.65 -9.28 -4.75
N ARG A 41 -23.20 -10.54 -4.85
CA ARG A 41 -24.10 -11.69 -5.01
C ARG A 41 -25.04 -11.86 -3.82
N HIS A 42 -24.56 -11.62 -2.60
CA HIS A 42 -25.38 -11.65 -1.39
C HIS A 42 -26.57 -10.67 -1.48
N PHE A 43 -26.31 -9.47 -2.01
CA PHE A 43 -27.36 -8.45 -2.22
C PHE A 43 -28.17 -8.63 -3.49
N GLY A 44 -27.96 -9.71 -4.26
CA GLY A 44 -28.63 -9.93 -5.54
C GLY A 44 -28.28 -8.89 -6.61
N ILE A 45 -27.17 -8.18 -6.45
CA ILE A 45 -26.69 -7.16 -7.39
C ILE A 45 -25.94 -7.85 -8.53
N PRO A 46 -26.27 -7.57 -9.81
CA PRO A 46 -25.54 -8.11 -10.93
C PRO A 46 -24.04 -7.81 -10.85
N VAL A 47 -23.22 -8.83 -11.02
CA VAL A 47 -21.77 -8.70 -10.99
C VAL A 47 -21.30 -8.14 -12.33
N PRO A 48 -20.68 -6.95 -12.36
CA PRO A 48 -20.16 -6.37 -13.59
C PRO A 48 -18.89 -7.11 -14.06
N ASP A 49 -18.34 -6.70 -15.19
CA ASP A 49 -16.99 -7.11 -15.56
C ASP A 49 -16.00 -6.77 -14.42
N ARG A 50 -15.04 -7.66 -14.17
CA ARG A 50 -14.01 -7.50 -13.11
C ARG A 50 -13.32 -6.14 -13.17
N LYS A 51 -13.05 -5.61 -14.36
CA LYS A 51 -12.41 -4.29 -14.53
C LYS A 51 -13.22 -3.15 -13.91
N ALA A 52 -14.55 -3.27 -13.87
CA ALA A 52 -15.40 -2.29 -13.21
C ALA A 52 -15.27 -2.28 -11.69
N LEU A 53 -14.65 -3.33 -11.11
CA LEU A 53 -14.39 -3.45 -9.68
C LEU A 53 -12.99 -2.98 -9.26
N TYR A 54 -12.10 -2.66 -10.20
CA TYR A 54 -10.76 -2.16 -9.89
C TYR A 54 -10.75 -0.88 -9.01
N PRO A 55 -11.76 0.02 -9.11
CA PRO A 55 -11.84 1.16 -8.20
C PRO A 55 -12.03 0.81 -6.71
N PHE A 56 -12.37 -0.44 -6.38
CA PHE A 56 -12.42 -0.93 -5.00
C PHE A 56 -11.04 -1.20 -4.39
N ILE A 57 -10.01 -1.26 -5.24
CA ILE A 57 -8.67 -1.57 -4.78
C ILE A 57 -8.01 -0.27 -4.29
N GLY A 58 -7.85 -0.13 -2.97
CA GLY A 58 -7.18 0.97 -2.28
C GLY A 58 -8.07 1.91 -1.47
N PRO A 59 -9.17 2.45 -2.02
CA PRO A 59 -10.10 3.26 -1.23
C PRO A 59 -10.79 2.47 -0.11
N PRO A 60 -11.33 3.15 0.91
CA PRO A 60 -12.20 2.53 1.90
C PRO A 60 -13.38 1.80 1.23
N LEU A 61 -13.66 0.59 1.71
CA LEU A 61 -14.69 -0.26 1.10
C LEU A 61 -16.10 0.31 1.25
N ASP A 62 -16.41 0.93 2.39
CA ASP A 62 -17.71 1.58 2.64
C ASP A 62 -17.95 2.70 1.63
N GLU A 63 -16.99 3.59 1.44
CA GLU A 63 -17.08 4.65 0.43
C GLU A 63 -17.28 4.09 -0.97
N SER A 64 -16.58 3.00 -1.28
CA SER A 64 -16.65 2.34 -2.59
C SER A 64 -18.02 1.70 -2.83
N PHE A 65 -18.57 0.94 -1.88
CA PHE A 65 -19.90 0.37 -1.99
C PHE A 65 -21.00 1.43 -2.11
N MET A 66 -20.93 2.50 -1.30
CA MET A 66 -21.87 3.62 -1.40
C MET A 66 -21.77 4.33 -2.75
N LYS A 67 -20.56 4.59 -3.23
CA LYS A 67 -20.33 5.34 -4.47
C LYS A 67 -20.72 4.58 -5.73
N TYR A 68 -20.30 3.32 -5.85
CA TYR A 68 -20.43 2.57 -7.10
C TYR A 68 -21.72 1.75 -7.18
N PHE A 69 -22.28 1.35 -6.04
CA PHE A 69 -23.50 0.54 -5.96
C PHE A 69 -24.66 1.24 -5.25
N ARG A 70 -24.50 2.52 -4.90
CA ARG A 70 -25.53 3.36 -4.26
C ARG A 70 -26.12 2.73 -2.97
N MET A 71 -25.30 1.96 -2.27
CA MET A 71 -25.68 1.39 -0.98
C MET A 71 -25.83 2.49 0.08
N SER A 72 -26.77 2.31 1.02
CA SER A 72 -26.75 3.10 2.25
C SER A 72 -25.51 2.79 3.05
N HIS A 73 -25.16 3.64 4.01
CA HIS A 73 -24.01 3.37 4.88
C HIS A 73 -24.16 2.04 5.65
N GLU A 74 -25.38 1.73 6.12
CA GLU A 74 -25.68 0.47 6.80
C GLU A 74 -25.48 -0.74 5.88
N GLN A 75 -25.99 -0.67 4.64
CA GLN A 75 -25.76 -1.71 3.64
C GLN A 75 -24.29 -1.87 3.26
N ALA A 76 -23.54 -0.77 3.20
CA ALA A 76 -22.11 -0.82 2.91
C ALA A 76 -21.34 -1.52 4.04
N LEU A 77 -21.70 -1.29 5.31
CA LEU A 77 -21.10 -1.98 6.45
C LEU A 77 -21.42 -3.49 6.40
N GLU A 78 -22.66 -3.87 6.11
CA GLU A 78 -23.04 -5.28 5.92
C GLU A 78 -22.25 -5.91 4.74
N ALA A 79 -22.14 -5.21 3.62
CA ALA A 79 -21.36 -5.67 2.46
C ALA A 79 -19.89 -5.88 2.80
N ILE A 80 -19.31 -5.09 3.70
CA ILE A 80 -17.93 -5.28 4.18
C ILE A 80 -17.80 -6.57 4.99
N GLU A 81 -18.76 -6.91 5.84
CA GLU A 81 -18.70 -8.17 6.59
C GLU A 81 -18.80 -9.38 5.64
N ILE A 82 -19.70 -9.34 4.67
CA ILE A 82 -19.80 -10.39 3.64
C ILE A 82 -18.54 -10.46 2.77
N TYR A 83 -17.96 -9.31 2.40
CA TYR A 83 -16.65 -9.24 1.72
C TYR A 83 -15.58 -9.95 2.54
N ARG A 84 -15.51 -9.69 3.86
CA ARG A 84 -14.54 -10.28 4.77
C ARG A 84 -14.67 -11.79 4.92
N GLU A 85 -15.87 -12.35 4.84
CA GLU A 85 -16.08 -13.79 4.84
C GLU A 85 -15.27 -14.49 3.74
N TYR A 86 -15.29 -13.95 2.53
CA TYR A 86 -14.50 -14.48 1.43
C TYR A 86 -13.04 -14.08 1.54
N PHE A 87 -12.77 -12.78 1.78
CA PHE A 87 -11.43 -12.24 1.78
C PHE A 87 -10.52 -12.91 2.82
N SER A 88 -11.00 -13.10 4.05
CA SER A 88 -10.19 -13.66 5.13
C SER A 88 -9.80 -15.13 4.94
N VAL A 89 -10.51 -15.87 4.09
CA VAL A 89 -10.28 -17.31 3.87
C VAL A 89 -9.58 -17.56 2.53
N LYS A 90 -10.08 -16.96 1.45
CA LYS A 90 -9.60 -17.19 0.08
C LYS A 90 -8.95 -15.95 -0.52
N GLY A 91 -9.65 -14.83 -0.49
CA GLY A 91 -9.27 -13.63 -1.22
C GLY A 91 -7.90 -13.08 -0.83
N LEU A 92 -7.48 -13.23 0.42
CA LEU A 92 -6.17 -12.78 0.86
C LEU A 92 -5.02 -13.57 0.19
N LEU A 93 -5.26 -14.83 -0.22
CA LEU A 93 -4.29 -15.68 -0.91
C LEU A 93 -4.41 -15.60 -2.44
N GLU A 94 -5.52 -15.05 -2.96
CA GLU A 94 -5.68 -14.71 -4.37
C GLU A 94 -4.94 -13.39 -4.66
N ASN A 95 -3.63 -13.43 -4.50
CA ASN A 95 -2.69 -12.33 -4.53
C ASN A 95 -1.39 -12.80 -5.19
N SER A 96 -0.55 -11.90 -5.64
CA SER A 96 0.78 -12.23 -6.19
C SER A 96 1.81 -11.19 -5.80
N VAL A 97 3.04 -11.60 -5.62
CA VAL A 97 4.18 -10.70 -5.40
C VAL A 97 4.60 -10.12 -6.74
N TYR A 98 4.88 -8.82 -6.81
CA TYR A 98 5.44 -8.23 -8.02
C TYR A 98 6.83 -8.78 -8.32
N ASP A 99 7.11 -8.97 -9.61
CA ASP A 99 8.41 -9.46 -10.06
C ASP A 99 9.56 -8.57 -9.55
N GLY A 100 10.59 -9.20 -8.99
CA GLY A 100 11.77 -8.51 -8.45
C GLY A 100 11.63 -7.97 -7.01
N VAL A 101 10.44 -8.00 -6.40
CA VAL A 101 10.22 -7.48 -5.04
C VAL A 101 11.03 -8.28 -4.00
N GLU A 102 11.04 -9.60 -4.06
CA GLU A 102 11.83 -10.38 -3.10
C GLU A 102 13.33 -10.07 -3.21
N GLU A 103 13.85 -9.95 -4.44
CA GLU A 103 15.24 -9.57 -4.69
C GLU A 103 15.57 -8.15 -4.18
N LEU A 104 14.65 -7.20 -4.38
CA LEU A 104 14.76 -5.84 -3.81
C LEU A 104 14.91 -5.91 -2.30
N LEU A 105 13.97 -6.58 -1.60
CA LEU A 105 13.98 -6.67 -0.14
C LEU A 105 15.24 -7.35 0.38
N GLN A 106 15.67 -8.42 -0.28
CA GLN A 106 16.92 -9.13 0.06
C GLN A 106 18.14 -8.22 -0.10
N THR A 107 18.22 -7.45 -1.19
CA THR A 107 19.33 -6.52 -1.45
C THR A 107 19.38 -5.43 -0.39
N LEU A 108 18.25 -4.81 -0.06
CA LEU A 108 18.18 -3.76 0.96
C LEU A 108 18.53 -4.28 2.36
N LYS A 109 18.09 -5.49 2.74
CA LYS A 109 18.50 -6.10 4.00
C LYS A 109 19.99 -6.41 4.04
N ALA A 110 20.56 -6.90 2.94
CA ALA A 110 21.98 -7.20 2.85
C ALA A 110 22.86 -5.93 2.97
N SER A 111 22.34 -4.77 2.54
CA SER A 111 23.01 -3.46 2.72
C SER A 111 22.79 -2.84 4.12
N GLY A 112 22.16 -3.55 5.05
CA GLY A 112 21.97 -3.11 6.44
C GLY A 112 20.77 -2.20 6.67
N LYS A 113 19.89 -2.01 5.67
CA LYS A 113 18.71 -1.16 5.81
C LYS A 113 17.64 -1.80 6.71
N ARG A 114 16.91 -0.97 7.43
CA ARG A 114 15.73 -1.36 8.18
C ARG A 114 14.50 -1.28 7.27
N LEU A 115 13.72 -2.35 7.19
CA LEU A 115 12.56 -2.41 6.32
C LEU A 115 11.28 -2.54 7.16
N PHE A 116 10.32 -1.69 6.89
CA PHE A 116 9.03 -1.70 7.56
C PHE A 116 7.90 -1.80 6.53
N VAL A 117 6.79 -2.39 6.94
CA VAL A 117 5.52 -2.24 6.24
C VAL A 117 4.68 -1.20 6.96
N ALA A 118 4.10 -0.26 6.21
CA ALA A 118 3.15 0.73 6.69
C ALA A 118 1.97 0.81 5.71
N THR A 119 0.91 0.06 5.97
CA THR A 119 -0.20 -0.13 5.04
C THR A 119 -1.56 0.22 5.62
N SER A 120 -2.45 0.77 4.80
CA SER A 120 -3.85 0.99 5.16
C SER A 120 -4.67 -0.31 5.22
N LYS A 121 -4.11 -1.43 4.77
CA LYS A 121 -4.71 -2.74 4.95
C LYS A 121 -4.71 -3.14 6.42
N PRO A 122 -5.76 -3.81 6.93
CA PRO A 122 -5.75 -4.33 8.31
C PRO A 122 -4.52 -5.19 8.60
N GLU A 123 -3.84 -4.92 9.72
CA GLU A 123 -2.58 -5.57 10.09
C GLU A 123 -2.68 -7.09 10.12
N VAL A 124 -3.78 -7.62 10.66
CA VAL A 124 -4.02 -9.06 10.72
C VAL A 124 -4.00 -9.75 9.35
N PHE A 125 -4.43 -9.05 8.29
CA PHE A 125 -4.37 -9.57 6.93
C PHE A 125 -3.00 -9.35 6.31
N SER A 126 -2.36 -8.22 6.60
CA SER A 126 -1.03 -7.88 6.10
C SER A 126 0.03 -8.88 6.55
N VAL A 127 0.03 -9.23 7.83
CA VAL A 127 0.92 -10.26 8.39
C VAL A 127 0.73 -11.60 7.68
N ARG A 128 -0.53 -12.07 7.55
CA ARG A 128 -0.82 -13.36 6.90
C ARG A 128 -0.40 -13.41 5.43
N ILE A 129 -0.55 -12.29 4.69
CA ILE A 129 -0.11 -12.19 3.29
C ILE A 129 1.42 -12.29 3.22
N LEU A 130 2.12 -11.51 4.03
CA LEU A 130 3.58 -11.49 4.05
C LEU A 130 4.18 -12.83 4.49
N GLU A 131 3.57 -13.51 5.46
CA GLU A 131 3.95 -14.86 5.87
C GLU A 131 3.73 -15.88 4.75
N HIS A 132 2.55 -15.84 4.08
CA HIS A 132 2.22 -16.75 2.99
C HIS A 132 3.25 -16.69 1.84
N PHE A 133 3.69 -15.47 1.49
CA PHE A 133 4.70 -15.28 0.44
C PHE A 133 6.14 -15.34 0.93
N GLY A 134 6.37 -15.64 2.22
CA GLY A 134 7.72 -15.72 2.80
C GLY A 134 8.44 -14.37 2.87
N LEU A 135 7.71 -13.25 2.76
CA LEU A 135 8.28 -11.90 2.78
C LEU A 135 8.40 -11.33 4.19
N ALA A 136 7.65 -11.84 5.17
CA ALA A 136 7.65 -11.33 6.56
C ALA A 136 9.05 -11.28 7.16
N LYS A 137 9.92 -12.21 6.80
CA LYS A 137 11.32 -12.32 7.28
C LYS A 137 12.21 -11.10 6.97
N TYR A 138 11.82 -10.27 6.01
CA TYR A 138 12.59 -9.09 5.61
C TYR A 138 12.23 -7.84 6.42
N PHE A 139 11.09 -7.84 7.11
CA PHE A 139 10.57 -6.66 7.78
C PHE A 139 10.83 -6.68 9.28
N ASP A 140 11.40 -5.59 9.79
CA ASP A 140 11.65 -5.39 11.22
C ASP A 140 10.35 -4.99 11.94
N VAL A 141 9.43 -4.32 11.21
CA VAL A 141 8.10 -3.93 11.70
C VAL A 141 7.07 -4.11 10.58
N ILE A 142 5.93 -4.71 10.91
CA ILE A 142 4.74 -4.75 10.06
C ILE A 142 3.65 -3.97 10.79
N SER A 143 3.28 -2.81 10.24
CA SER A 143 2.22 -1.95 10.76
C SER A 143 1.12 -1.83 9.73
N GLY A 144 -0.09 -2.19 10.12
CA GLY A 144 -1.29 -2.09 9.32
C GLY A 144 -2.38 -1.33 10.06
N ALA A 145 -3.44 -0.95 9.35
CA ALA A 145 -4.58 -0.33 10.00
C ALA A 145 -5.24 -1.28 11.00
N MET A 146 -5.98 -0.72 11.94
CA MET A 146 -6.92 -1.49 12.77
C MET A 146 -8.03 -2.06 11.87
N LEU A 147 -8.64 -3.17 12.29
CA LEU A 147 -9.77 -3.76 11.54
C LEU A 147 -10.98 -2.80 11.47
N HIS A 148 -11.16 -2.01 12.51
CA HIS A 148 -12.19 -0.96 12.62
C HIS A 148 -11.51 0.34 13.07
N PRO A 149 -10.86 1.08 12.15
CA PRO A 149 -10.15 2.28 12.51
C PRO A 149 -11.13 3.42 12.89
N PRO A 150 -10.75 4.29 13.83
CA PRO A 150 -11.54 5.46 14.14
C PRO A 150 -11.59 6.42 12.93
N LYS A 151 -12.62 7.27 12.91
CA LYS A 151 -12.76 8.27 11.84
C LYS A 151 -11.52 9.18 11.78
N GLY A 152 -11.00 9.37 10.58
CA GLY A 152 -9.81 10.19 10.32
C GLY A 152 -8.47 9.46 10.48
N TYR A 153 -8.48 8.18 10.90
CA TYR A 153 -7.28 7.35 10.88
C TYR A 153 -6.82 7.09 9.44
N GLY A 154 -5.55 7.24 9.18
CA GLY A 154 -5.03 7.12 7.82
C GLY A 154 -3.56 6.74 7.75
N LYS A 155 -2.96 6.85 6.56
CA LYS A 155 -1.58 6.42 6.29
C LYS A 155 -0.56 7.05 7.26
N ALA A 156 -0.71 8.34 7.60
CA ALA A 156 0.18 9.01 8.54
C ALA A 156 0.19 8.35 9.94
N ASP A 157 -0.97 7.86 10.39
CA ASP A 157 -1.07 7.22 11.70
C ASP A 157 -0.40 5.84 11.69
N VAL A 158 -0.58 5.10 10.60
CA VAL A 158 0.10 3.79 10.40
C VAL A 158 1.62 3.97 10.36
N ILE A 159 2.13 5.02 9.68
CA ILE A 159 3.56 5.30 9.62
C ILE A 159 4.08 5.67 11.02
N ARG A 160 3.38 6.54 11.77
CA ARG A 160 3.76 6.88 13.17
C ARG A 160 3.81 5.64 14.05
N GLU A 161 2.83 4.76 13.91
CA GLU A 161 2.79 3.49 14.64
C GLU A 161 4.02 2.63 14.34
N ALA A 162 4.38 2.48 13.05
CA ALA A 162 5.55 1.72 12.63
C ALA A 162 6.84 2.29 13.23
N LEU A 163 7.02 3.61 13.17
CA LEU A 163 8.19 4.31 13.72
C LEU A 163 8.24 4.20 15.27
N SER A 164 7.09 4.33 15.92
CA SER A 164 6.98 4.19 17.38
C SER A 164 7.37 2.79 17.85
N ARG A 165 6.87 1.74 17.20
CA ARG A 165 7.23 0.34 17.51
C ARG A 165 8.72 0.06 17.34
N ALA A 166 9.35 0.79 16.42
CA ALA A 166 10.79 0.68 16.15
C ALA A 166 11.66 1.60 17.03
N ASN A 167 11.07 2.42 17.90
CA ASN A 167 11.71 3.45 18.71
C ASN A 167 12.54 4.44 17.86
N ILE A 168 12.02 4.81 16.66
CA ILE A 168 12.66 5.78 15.78
C ILE A 168 12.10 7.17 16.07
N THR A 169 13.00 8.13 16.34
CA THR A 169 12.68 9.54 16.58
C THR A 169 13.34 10.48 15.56
N ASP A 170 14.47 10.07 14.98
CA ASP A 170 15.13 10.79 13.89
C ASP A 170 14.53 10.36 12.54
N LEU A 171 14.00 11.32 11.81
CA LEU A 171 13.32 11.09 10.53
C LEU A 171 14.19 11.38 9.30
N SER A 172 15.43 11.80 9.48
CA SER A 172 16.30 12.31 8.42
C SER A 172 16.67 11.30 7.34
N GLU A 173 16.70 10.00 7.69
CA GLU A 173 17.11 8.91 6.80
C GLU A 173 15.96 7.92 6.52
N ILE A 174 14.74 8.42 6.48
CA ILE A 174 13.54 7.60 6.29
C ILE A 174 12.85 7.96 4.99
N VAL A 175 12.31 6.97 4.29
CA VAL A 175 11.50 7.17 3.10
C VAL A 175 10.28 6.25 3.11
N MET A 176 9.14 6.75 2.58
CA MET A 176 7.95 5.94 2.30
C MET A 176 7.88 5.58 0.83
N VAL A 177 7.59 4.32 0.53
CA VAL A 177 7.37 3.80 -0.83
C VAL A 177 5.92 3.37 -0.96
N GLY A 178 5.20 3.89 -1.95
CA GLY A 178 3.81 3.52 -2.19
C GLY A 178 3.32 3.85 -3.59
N ASP A 179 2.17 3.27 -3.97
CA ASP A 179 1.61 3.43 -5.31
C ASP A 179 0.55 4.54 -5.42
N ARG A 180 0.11 5.13 -4.31
CA ARG A 180 -0.99 6.09 -4.30
C ARG A 180 -0.62 7.41 -3.58
N LYS A 181 -1.40 8.44 -3.92
CA LYS A 181 -1.31 9.75 -3.24
C LYS A 181 -1.39 9.67 -1.71
N HIS A 182 -2.13 8.69 -1.17
CA HIS A 182 -2.28 8.55 0.29
C HIS A 182 -0.95 8.20 0.97
N ASP A 183 -0.08 7.48 0.30
CA ASP A 183 1.26 7.14 0.79
C ASP A 183 2.13 8.39 0.85
N VAL A 184 2.13 9.17 -0.23
CA VAL A 184 2.86 10.44 -0.34
C VAL A 184 2.34 11.48 0.68
N GLU A 185 1.03 11.72 0.68
CA GLU A 185 0.39 12.67 1.62
C GLU A 185 0.60 12.25 3.08
N GLY A 186 0.56 10.94 3.37
CA GLY A 186 0.81 10.39 4.69
C GLY A 186 2.25 10.58 5.15
N ALA A 187 3.22 10.35 4.27
CA ALA A 187 4.63 10.56 4.51
C ALA A 187 4.92 12.06 4.77
N HIS A 188 4.42 12.94 3.92
CA HIS A 188 4.61 14.39 4.06
C HIS A 188 3.99 14.96 5.35
N LYS A 189 2.84 14.44 5.81
CA LYS A 189 2.27 14.82 7.11
C LYS A 189 3.16 14.51 8.31
N ILE A 190 4.12 13.62 8.12
CA ILE A 190 5.10 13.23 9.15
C ILE A 190 6.43 13.93 8.94
N GLY A 191 6.65 14.51 7.77
CA GLY A 191 7.90 15.17 7.40
C GLY A 191 8.96 14.25 6.82
N ILE A 192 8.57 13.11 6.25
CA ILE A 192 9.47 12.19 5.54
C ILE A 192 9.18 12.24 4.03
N PRO A 193 10.21 12.05 3.17
CA PRO A 193 10.04 11.97 1.73
C PRO A 193 9.28 10.71 1.30
N ALA A 194 8.75 10.74 0.07
CA ALA A 194 8.02 9.64 -0.52
C ALA A 194 8.46 9.32 -1.94
N ILE A 195 8.51 8.02 -2.24
CA ILE A 195 8.74 7.48 -3.58
C ILE A 195 7.41 6.92 -4.09
N GLY A 196 6.89 7.51 -5.18
CA GLY A 196 5.73 6.99 -5.89
C GLY A 196 6.15 5.93 -6.91
N VAL A 197 5.52 4.74 -6.88
CA VAL A 197 5.79 3.67 -7.83
C VAL A 197 4.68 3.61 -8.88
N LEU A 198 5.06 3.39 -10.17
CA LEU A 198 4.12 3.36 -11.30
C LEU A 198 3.74 1.94 -11.75
N TYR A 199 4.38 0.92 -11.23
CA TYR A 199 4.02 -0.47 -11.49
C TYR A 199 2.80 -0.94 -10.68
N GLY A 200 2.33 -0.13 -9.72
CA GLY A 200 1.05 -0.28 -9.03
C GLY A 200 -0.14 0.28 -9.84
N TYR A 201 -1.16 0.80 -9.16
CA TYR A 201 -2.36 1.34 -9.79
C TYR A 201 -2.42 2.87 -9.78
N GLY A 202 -1.48 3.54 -9.13
CA GLY A 202 -1.27 4.97 -9.25
C GLY A 202 -0.72 5.35 -10.64
N ASN A 203 -0.72 6.62 -10.91
CA ASN A 203 -0.16 7.15 -12.16
C ASN A 203 0.72 8.37 -11.91
N ARG A 204 1.54 8.69 -12.90
CA ARG A 204 2.52 9.79 -12.81
C ARG A 204 1.87 11.15 -12.50
N GLU A 205 0.66 11.40 -13.01
CA GLU A 205 -0.05 12.65 -12.77
C GLU A 205 -0.52 12.74 -11.29
N GLU A 206 -1.05 11.64 -10.74
CA GLU A 206 -1.40 11.56 -9.31
C GLU A 206 -0.19 11.85 -8.42
N HIS A 207 0.93 11.19 -8.68
CA HIS A 207 2.16 11.39 -7.91
C HIS A 207 2.72 12.82 -8.02
N ARG A 208 2.66 13.43 -9.22
CA ARG A 208 3.06 14.83 -9.40
C ARG A 208 2.15 15.80 -8.66
N ARG A 209 0.84 15.56 -8.65
CA ARG A 209 -0.14 16.40 -7.95
C ARG A 209 0.02 16.40 -6.43
N CYS A 210 0.41 15.26 -5.86
CA CYS A 210 0.70 15.14 -4.43
C CYS A 210 2.18 15.42 -4.08
N ASN A 211 2.98 15.87 -5.06
CA ASN A 211 4.40 16.24 -4.93
C ASN A 211 5.27 15.09 -4.41
N ALA A 212 5.09 13.87 -4.93
CA ALA A 212 6.01 12.78 -4.62
C ALA A 212 7.46 13.22 -4.91
N ASP A 213 8.37 12.99 -3.95
CA ASP A 213 9.77 13.45 -4.05
C ASP A 213 10.51 12.71 -5.17
N TYR A 214 10.16 11.43 -5.36
CA TYR A 214 10.68 10.57 -6.41
C TYR A 214 9.55 9.78 -7.05
N ILE A 215 9.72 9.45 -8.35
CA ILE A 215 8.77 8.60 -9.09
C ILE A 215 9.58 7.59 -9.90
N VAL A 216 9.32 6.31 -9.67
CA VAL A 216 9.96 5.19 -10.38
C VAL A 216 8.94 4.36 -11.15
N GLU A 217 9.34 3.78 -12.28
CA GLU A 217 8.44 3.03 -13.16
C GLU A 217 8.45 1.53 -12.83
N THR A 218 9.57 1.01 -12.35
CA THR A 218 9.77 -0.42 -12.14
C THR A 218 10.39 -0.72 -10.77
N VAL A 219 10.26 -1.98 -10.33
CA VAL A 219 10.93 -2.48 -9.12
C VAL A 219 12.44 -2.39 -9.24
N GLU A 220 12.99 -2.56 -10.45
CA GLU A 220 14.44 -2.45 -10.69
C GLU A 220 14.94 -1.00 -10.54
N GLU A 221 14.15 -0.02 -11.00
CA GLU A 221 14.46 1.41 -10.76
C GLU A 221 14.40 1.74 -9.27
N LEU A 222 13.39 1.21 -8.55
CA LEU A 222 13.27 1.37 -7.11
C LEU A 222 14.50 0.79 -6.39
N LYS A 223 14.94 -0.41 -6.79
CA LYS A 223 16.14 -1.05 -6.24
C LYS A 223 17.38 -0.17 -6.43
N LYS A 224 17.59 0.35 -7.64
CA LYS A 224 18.73 1.25 -7.94
C LYS A 224 18.69 2.55 -7.14
N LEU A 225 17.50 3.09 -6.89
CA LEU A 225 17.32 4.32 -6.15
C LEU A 225 17.63 4.14 -4.66
N LEU A 226 17.35 2.96 -4.11
CA LEU A 226 17.47 2.66 -2.68
C LEU A 226 18.78 1.92 -2.31
N SER A 227 19.57 1.47 -3.28
CA SER A 227 20.84 0.74 -3.04
C SER A 227 22.06 1.66 -2.75
#